data_e2ed60729331109397ae614f49ae99e8
#
_entry.id   e2ed60729331109397ae614f49ae99e8
#
_cell.length_a   1.000
_cell.length_b   1.000
_cell.length_c   1.000
_cell.angle_alpha   90.00
_cell.angle_beta   90.00
_cell.angle_gamma   90.00
#
_symmetry.space_group_name_H-M   'P 1'
#
loop_
_entity.id
_entity.type
_entity.pdbx_description
1 polymer ?
#
loop_
_entity_poly.entity_id
_entity_poly.type
_entity_poly.pdbx_seq_one_letter_code
_entity_poly.pdbx_strand_id
1 'polypeptide(L)'
;MQKRRIGAMGGFLLAGAVLLSGCSSPVGGETSAAQKLSGSFTTEMTMNMEEQNVSGTLSRMGDGMWSVSFAEPATLAGVVLDFSGGEVTASYQGLAFSVPQTAMPAKSILSSLILVVDDLAKQEHISGEKDGDYVSVEGELEGSPYLLRLSAGGELAGFEMDNMDTVLTFTDFQEGGVPVATPTETECVSSSETL
;
A
#
# COMPACT_ATOMS: atom_id res chain seq x y z
N MET A 1 24.15 -48.65 -66.90
CA MET A 1 22.75 -49.11 -67.04
C MET A 1 21.97 -48.71 -65.80
N GLN A 2 20.91 -47.91 -66.10
CA GLN A 2 19.63 -47.84 -65.38
C GLN A 2 19.64 -47.43 -63.84
N LYS A 3 19.31 -46.27 -63.53
CA LYS A 3 18.01 -45.55 -63.26
C LYS A 3 17.19 -46.17 -62.13
N ARG A 4 16.93 -45.39 -61.09
CA ARG A 4 15.61 -44.92 -60.59
C ARG A 4 15.83 -44.33 -59.17
N ARG A 5 15.68 -43.08 -58.90
CA ARG A 5 14.53 -42.18 -58.63
C ARG A 5 13.57 -42.69 -57.52
N ILE A 6 13.23 -41.71 -56.67
CA ILE A 6 12.04 -41.52 -55.83
C ILE A 6 12.41 -41.74 -54.35
N GLY A 7 12.08 -40.87 -53.47
CA GLY A 7 11.22 -39.70 -53.44
C GLY A 7 11.30 -39.04 -52.06
N ALA A 8 11.14 -37.78 -52.08
CA ALA A 8 11.00 -36.92 -50.93
C ALA A 8 9.68 -37.21 -50.19
N MET A 9 9.72 -37.15 -48.89
CA MET A 9 8.56 -36.65 -48.16
C MET A 9 9.04 -36.05 -46.83
N GLY A 10 8.96 -34.73 -46.81
CA GLY A 10 9.18 -33.90 -45.68
C GLY A 10 8.12 -34.10 -44.63
N GLY A 11 8.56 -34.30 -43.42
CA GLY A 11 7.76 -34.22 -42.22
C GLY A 11 8.12 -32.94 -41.50
N PHE A 12 7.37 -31.89 -41.74
CA PHE A 12 7.47 -30.60 -41.03
C PHE A 12 6.76 -30.77 -39.69
N LEU A 13 7.50 -31.11 -38.66
CA LEU A 13 7.02 -31.09 -37.29
C LEU A 13 6.99 -29.63 -36.82
N LEU A 14 5.81 -29.00 -36.94
CA LEU A 14 5.46 -27.75 -36.30
C LEU A 14 5.39 -28.00 -34.78
N ALA A 15 6.48 -27.71 -34.09
CA ALA A 15 6.47 -27.57 -32.66
C ALA A 15 5.70 -26.28 -32.33
N GLY A 16 4.43 -26.41 -31.95
CA GLY A 16 3.62 -25.33 -31.41
C GLY A 16 4.16 -24.92 -30.05
N ALA A 17 4.90 -23.82 -30.01
CA ALA A 17 5.19 -23.13 -28.77
C ALA A 17 3.89 -22.50 -28.27
N VAL A 18 3.26 -23.11 -27.27
CA VAL A 18 2.18 -22.51 -26.50
C VAL A 18 2.84 -21.47 -25.59
N LEU A 19 2.85 -20.23 -26.05
CA LEU A 19 3.14 -19.09 -25.20
C LEU A 19 1.95 -18.93 -24.24
N LEU A 20 2.11 -19.39 -23.03
CA LEU A 20 1.25 -19.02 -21.90
C LEU A 20 1.51 -17.53 -21.64
N SER A 21 0.84 -16.68 -22.41
CA SER A 21 0.70 -15.29 -22.07
C SER A 21 -0.20 -15.24 -20.85
N GLY A 22 0.37 -15.17 -19.66
CA GLY A 22 -0.37 -14.77 -18.48
C GLY A 22 -1.00 -13.41 -18.78
N CYS A 23 -2.33 -13.37 -18.90
CA CYS A 23 -3.06 -12.12 -19.03
C CYS A 23 -2.99 -11.42 -17.67
N SER A 24 -1.99 -10.56 -17.47
CA SER A 24 -2.05 -9.56 -16.42
C SER A 24 -3.19 -8.60 -16.79
N SER A 25 -4.27 -8.64 -16.02
CA SER A 25 -5.40 -7.73 -16.23
C SER A 25 -5.05 -6.36 -15.63
N PRO A 26 -5.28 -5.24 -16.34
CA PRO A 26 -5.13 -3.92 -15.74
C PRO A 26 -6.12 -3.78 -14.57
N VAL A 27 -5.62 -3.23 -13.46
CA VAL A 27 -6.43 -2.94 -12.28
C VAL A 27 -7.17 -1.63 -12.52
N GLY A 28 -8.47 -1.66 -12.32
CA GLY A 28 -9.30 -0.46 -12.29
C GLY A 28 -10.30 -0.37 -13.43
N GLY A 29 -11.46 0.18 -13.09
CA GLY A 29 -12.51 0.58 -14.01
C GLY A 29 -12.17 1.88 -14.76
N GLU A 30 -13.11 2.81 -14.86
CA GLU A 30 -12.93 4.09 -15.56
C GLU A 30 -11.84 4.98 -14.95
N THR A 31 -11.56 4.84 -13.63
CA THR A 31 -10.42 5.47 -12.95
C THR A 31 -9.34 4.41 -12.71
N SER A 32 -8.12 4.63 -13.19
CA SER A 32 -7.04 3.65 -12.97
C SER A 32 -6.67 3.55 -11.49
N ALA A 33 -6.24 2.37 -11.03
CA ALA A 33 -5.77 2.17 -9.67
C ALA A 33 -4.64 3.15 -9.30
N ALA A 34 -3.75 3.45 -10.25
CA ALA A 34 -2.70 4.44 -10.07
C ALA A 34 -3.26 5.83 -9.76
N GLN A 35 -4.35 6.25 -10.41
CA GLN A 35 -5.01 7.53 -10.12
C GLN A 35 -5.62 7.56 -8.73
N LYS A 36 -6.27 6.47 -8.29
CA LYS A 36 -6.79 6.37 -6.92
C LYS A 36 -5.68 6.43 -5.88
N LEU A 37 -4.61 5.68 -6.09
CA LEU A 37 -3.47 5.67 -5.19
C LEU A 37 -2.67 6.98 -5.21
N SER A 38 -2.68 7.74 -6.32
CA SER A 38 -2.01 9.05 -6.39
C SER A 38 -2.77 10.18 -5.71
N GLY A 39 -4.09 10.03 -5.57
CA GLY A 39 -4.96 10.98 -4.88
C GLY A 39 -4.76 11.00 -3.37
N SER A 40 -5.41 11.95 -2.69
CA SER A 40 -5.57 11.89 -1.24
C SER A 40 -6.65 10.88 -0.88
N PHE A 41 -6.42 10.11 0.17
CA PHE A 41 -7.40 9.17 0.70
C PHE A 41 -7.17 8.89 2.18
N THR A 42 -8.18 8.33 2.81
CA THR A 42 -8.10 7.72 4.14
C THR A 42 -8.62 6.29 4.09
N THR A 43 -8.10 5.43 4.95
CA THR A 43 -8.56 4.05 5.09
C THR A 43 -8.32 3.56 6.51
N GLU A 44 -9.22 2.74 7.03
CA GLU A 44 -8.98 2.03 8.28
C GLU A 44 -7.91 0.96 8.05
N MET A 45 -7.00 0.85 8.99
CA MET A 45 -5.85 -0.05 8.93
C MET A 45 -5.85 -0.98 10.14
N THR A 46 -5.64 -2.27 9.90
CA THR A 46 -5.30 -3.24 10.92
C THR A 46 -3.94 -3.86 10.61
N MET A 47 -3.05 -3.81 11.57
CA MET A 47 -1.73 -4.44 11.52
C MET A 47 -1.78 -5.70 12.40
N ASN A 48 -1.69 -6.87 11.77
CA ASN A 48 -1.70 -8.15 12.45
C ASN A 48 -0.26 -8.59 12.69
N MET A 49 0.12 -8.73 13.96
CA MET A 49 1.40 -9.25 14.43
C MET A 49 1.15 -10.51 15.25
N GLU A 50 2.18 -11.36 15.42
CA GLU A 50 2.03 -12.67 16.07
C GLU A 50 1.31 -12.62 17.44
N GLU A 51 1.57 -11.59 18.26
CA GLU A 51 1.06 -11.51 19.64
C GLU A 51 -0.01 -10.42 19.85
N GLN A 52 -0.19 -9.50 18.89
CA GLN A 52 -1.13 -8.39 19.05
C GLN A 52 -1.57 -7.81 17.72
N ASN A 53 -2.76 -7.23 17.73
CA ASN A 53 -3.28 -6.46 16.63
C ASN A 53 -3.21 -4.96 16.98
N VAL A 54 -2.83 -4.16 16.00
CA VAL A 54 -2.82 -2.71 16.10
C VAL A 54 -3.81 -2.19 15.07
N SER A 55 -4.72 -1.31 15.48
CA SER A 55 -5.66 -0.66 14.55
C SER A 55 -5.50 0.85 14.55
N GLY A 56 -5.94 1.46 13.47
CA GLY A 56 -5.88 2.90 13.30
C GLY A 56 -6.30 3.33 11.91
N THR A 57 -6.09 4.59 11.61
CA THR A 57 -6.41 5.19 10.31
C THR A 57 -5.12 5.56 9.59
N LEU A 58 -5.00 5.12 8.34
CA LEU A 58 -3.95 5.52 7.41
C LEU A 58 -4.49 6.61 6.49
N SER A 59 -3.77 7.70 6.33
CA SER A 59 -4.14 8.80 5.45
C SER A 59 -2.98 9.13 4.51
N ARG A 60 -3.29 9.29 3.23
CA ARG A 60 -2.39 9.83 2.22
C ARG A 60 -2.85 11.23 1.82
N MET A 61 -1.97 12.19 1.89
CA MET A 61 -2.24 13.58 1.49
C MET A 61 -1.58 13.94 0.16
N GLY A 62 -0.60 13.15 -0.27
CA GLY A 62 0.16 13.32 -1.51
C GLY A 62 1.43 12.49 -1.51
N ASP A 63 2.27 12.66 -2.53
CA ASP A 63 3.54 11.96 -2.65
C ASP A 63 4.45 12.29 -1.45
N GLY A 64 4.88 11.26 -0.72
CA GLY A 64 5.70 11.39 0.48
C GLY A 64 5.02 12.09 1.68
N MET A 65 3.69 12.30 1.61
CA MET A 65 2.94 12.93 2.71
C MET A 65 1.86 11.98 3.21
N TRP A 66 2.12 11.37 4.37
CA TRP A 66 1.27 10.37 4.98
C TRP A 66 1.09 10.61 6.48
N SER A 67 -0.03 10.14 7.01
CA SER A 67 -0.31 10.14 8.44
C SER A 67 -0.89 8.80 8.87
N VAL A 68 -0.48 8.31 10.03
CA VAL A 68 -1.02 7.11 10.67
C VAL A 68 -1.44 7.48 12.08
N SER A 69 -2.73 7.38 12.37
CA SER A 69 -3.30 7.61 13.71
C SER A 69 -3.68 6.27 14.32
N PHE A 70 -3.12 5.92 15.47
CA PHE A 70 -3.40 4.66 16.15
C PHE A 70 -4.60 4.77 17.09
N ALA A 71 -5.50 3.79 17.03
CA ALA A 71 -6.68 3.66 17.88
C ALA A 71 -6.52 2.56 18.93
N GLU A 72 -5.90 1.44 18.57
CA GLU A 72 -5.66 0.28 19.44
C GLU A 72 -4.26 -0.28 19.24
N PRO A 73 -3.66 -0.90 20.27
CA PRO A 73 -4.16 -1.03 21.66
C PRO A 73 -4.07 0.30 22.42
N ALA A 74 -4.65 0.32 23.64
CA ALA A 74 -4.67 1.53 24.49
C ALA A 74 -3.29 2.16 24.74
N THR A 75 -2.21 1.39 24.65
CA THR A 75 -0.82 1.87 24.78
C THR A 75 -0.36 2.69 23.58
N LEU A 76 -1.01 2.57 22.44
CA LEU A 76 -0.73 3.33 21.21
C LEU A 76 -1.84 4.33 20.88
N ALA A 77 -3.00 4.20 21.51
CA ALA A 77 -4.14 5.06 21.21
C ALA A 77 -3.80 6.55 21.36
N GLY A 78 -4.07 7.32 20.31
CA GLY A 78 -3.77 8.74 20.22
C GLY A 78 -2.33 9.09 19.80
N VAL A 79 -1.49 8.09 19.53
CA VAL A 79 -0.21 8.32 18.85
C VAL A 79 -0.49 8.56 17.36
N VAL A 80 0.15 9.59 16.81
CA VAL A 80 0.13 9.90 15.38
C VAL A 80 1.55 9.89 14.84
N LEU A 81 1.73 9.26 13.70
CA LEU A 81 2.97 9.30 12.92
C LEU A 81 2.72 10.06 11.62
N ASP A 82 3.40 11.17 11.43
CA ASP A 82 3.37 11.95 10.21
C ASP A 82 4.66 11.76 9.42
N PHE A 83 4.53 11.34 8.18
CA PHE A 83 5.63 11.18 7.22
C PHE A 83 5.60 12.35 6.26
N SER A 84 6.63 13.17 6.23
CA SER A 84 6.72 14.33 5.35
C SER A 84 8.16 14.80 5.20
N GLY A 85 8.54 15.18 3.98
CA GLY A 85 9.85 15.80 3.72
C GLY A 85 11.07 14.94 4.07
N GLY A 86 10.91 13.61 4.12
CA GLY A 86 11.97 12.68 4.53
C GLY A 86 12.14 12.55 6.04
N GLU A 87 11.22 13.08 6.81
CA GLU A 87 11.15 12.96 8.26
C GLU A 87 9.90 12.21 8.71
N VAL A 88 9.98 11.59 9.87
CA VAL A 88 8.84 11.01 10.58
C VAL A 88 8.68 11.75 11.90
N THR A 89 7.54 12.38 12.08
CA THR A 89 7.17 13.03 13.31
C THR A 89 6.19 12.17 14.09
N ALA A 90 6.57 11.76 15.28
CA ALA A 90 5.67 11.09 16.21
C ALA A 90 5.09 12.12 17.17
N SER A 91 3.77 12.13 17.33
CA SER A 91 3.08 13.02 18.26
C SER A 91 2.13 12.25 19.18
N TYR A 92 2.03 12.71 20.42
CA TYR A 92 1.13 12.16 21.44
C TYR A 92 0.85 13.22 22.51
N GLN A 93 -0.42 13.53 22.75
CA GLN A 93 -0.88 14.46 23.79
C GLN A 93 -0.13 15.82 23.80
N GLY A 94 0.11 16.38 22.62
CA GLY A 94 0.80 17.67 22.47
C GLY A 94 2.33 17.62 22.54
N LEU A 95 2.90 16.46 22.79
CA LEU A 95 4.34 16.22 22.62
C LEU A 95 4.60 15.74 21.20
N ALA A 96 5.65 16.25 20.58
CA ALA A 96 6.07 15.80 19.26
C ALA A 96 7.60 15.71 19.20
N PHE A 97 8.09 14.73 18.46
CA PHE A 97 9.50 14.59 18.10
C PHE A 97 9.62 14.10 16.69
N SER A 98 10.62 14.57 15.96
CA SER A 98 10.88 14.18 14.60
C SER A 98 12.23 13.49 14.49
N VAL A 99 12.29 12.49 13.63
CA VAL A 99 13.52 11.80 13.24
C VAL A 99 13.59 11.71 11.71
N PRO A 100 14.80 11.75 11.13
CA PRO A 100 14.93 11.46 9.70
C PRO A 100 14.33 10.07 9.39
N GLN A 101 13.60 9.95 8.31
CA GLN A 101 13.01 8.66 7.89
C GLN A 101 14.09 7.57 7.73
N THR A 102 15.30 7.97 7.32
CA THR A 102 16.46 7.07 7.22
C THR A 102 16.96 6.53 8.56
N ALA A 103 16.57 7.16 9.68
CA ALA A 103 16.88 6.66 11.03
C ALA A 103 15.83 5.65 11.54
N MET A 104 14.70 5.52 10.86
CA MET A 104 13.75 4.46 11.13
C MET A 104 14.37 3.12 10.77
N PRO A 105 14.05 2.05 11.50
CA PRO A 105 14.47 0.72 11.07
C PRO A 105 14.04 0.51 9.61
N ALA A 106 14.97 0.14 8.75
CA ALA A 106 14.74 -0.12 7.32
C ALA A 106 13.65 -1.18 7.06
N LYS A 107 13.18 -1.83 8.10
CA LYS A 107 12.16 -2.89 8.09
C LYS A 107 10.83 -2.47 8.73
N SER A 108 10.49 -1.19 8.73
CA SER A 108 9.15 -0.78 9.15
C SER A 108 8.16 -1.07 8.02
N ILE A 109 7.19 -1.94 8.25
CA ILE A 109 6.18 -2.29 7.24
C ILE A 109 5.40 -1.06 6.75
N LEU A 110 5.18 -0.07 7.59
CA LEU A 110 4.53 1.19 7.21
C LEU A 110 5.40 2.00 6.23
N SER A 111 6.70 2.11 6.51
CA SER A 111 7.63 2.78 5.58
C SER A 111 7.70 2.07 4.24
N SER A 112 7.72 0.74 4.25
CA SER A 112 7.73 -0.08 3.03
C SER A 112 6.44 0.08 2.24
N LEU A 113 5.28 0.05 2.89
CA LEU A 113 3.99 0.32 2.26
C LEU A 113 3.98 1.70 1.57
N ILE A 114 4.40 2.75 2.29
CA ILE A 114 4.44 4.13 1.78
C ILE A 114 5.29 4.20 0.51
N LEU A 115 6.49 3.64 0.53
CA LEU A 115 7.39 3.63 -0.62
C LEU A 115 6.79 2.88 -1.81
N VAL A 116 6.19 1.70 -1.59
CA VAL A 116 5.57 0.90 -2.65
C VAL A 116 4.36 1.63 -3.25
N VAL A 117 3.47 2.17 -2.41
CA VAL A 117 2.28 2.87 -2.90
C VAL A 117 2.65 4.15 -3.64
N ASP A 118 3.61 4.94 -3.14
CA ASP A 118 4.05 6.16 -3.80
C ASP A 118 4.77 5.88 -5.13
N ASP A 119 5.47 4.74 -5.26
CA ASP A 119 6.07 4.32 -6.52
C ASP A 119 5.01 3.86 -7.54
N LEU A 120 4.05 3.04 -7.10
CA LEU A 120 2.94 2.58 -7.95
C LEU A 120 2.03 3.74 -8.39
N ALA A 121 1.82 4.73 -7.53
CA ALA A 121 1.04 5.93 -7.84
C ALA A 121 1.63 6.79 -8.97
N LYS A 122 2.91 6.63 -9.28
CA LYS A 122 3.62 7.33 -10.38
C LYS A 122 3.50 6.60 -11.71
N GLN A 123 3.00 5.38 -11.71
CA GLN A 123 2.84 4.58 -12.93
C GLN A 123 1.56 4.98 -13.67
N GLU A 124 1.57 4.86 -14.99
CA GLU A 124 0.34 5.07 -15.78
C GLU A 124 -0.67 3.96 -15.56
N HIS A 125 -0.19 2.73 -15.40
CA HIS A 125 -1.01 1.54 -15.19
C HIS A 125 -0.36 0.63 -14.15
N ILE A 126 -1.16 0.16 -13.21
CA ILE A 126 -0.77 -0.89 -12.28
C ILE A 126 -1.29 -2.22 -12.84
N SER A 127 -0.40 -3.18 -13.01
CA SER A 127 -0.74 -4.53 -13.45
C SER A 127 -0.59 -5.49 -12.29
N GLY A 128 -1.52 -6.44 -12.19
CA GLY A 128 -1.49 -7.49 -11.18
C GLY A 128 -2.25 -8.71 -11.63
N GLU A 129 -2.18 -9.77 -10.85
CA GLU A 129 -2.92 -11.00 -11.08
C GLU A 129 -4.24 -10.97 -10.31
N LYS A 130 -5.32 -11.46 -10.97
CA LYS A 130 -6.61 -11.53 -10.30
C LYS A 130 -6.61 -12.67 -9.28
N ASP A 131 -6.90 -12.35 -8.03
CA ASP A 131 -7.02 -13.28 -6.91
C ASP A 131 -8.38 -13.07 -6.21
N GLY A 132 -9.39 -13.82 -6.65
CA GLY A 132 -10.75 -13.66 -6.16
C GLY A 132 -11.35 -12.30 -6.47
N ASP A 133 -11.68 -11.54 -5.40
CA ASP A 133 -12.22 -10.18 -5.48
C ASP A 133 -11.13 -9.10 -5.48
N TYR A 134 -9.87 -9.52 -5.41
CA TYR A 134 -8.72 -8.64 -5.36
C TYR A 134 -7.86 -8.77 -6.61
N VAL A 135 -6.96 -7.83 -6.75
CA VAL A 135 -5.84 -7.89 -7.68
C VAL A 135 -4.55 -7.82 -6.87
N SER A 136 -3.74 -8.84 -7.03
CA SER A 136 -2.46 -9.00 -6.37
C SER A 136 -1.36 -8.37 -7.22
N VAL A 137 -0.63 -7.42 -6.65
CA VAL A 137 0.54 -6.77 -7.25
C VAL A 137 1.77 -7.23 -6.50
N GLU A 138 2.57 -8.05 -7.15
CA GLU A 138 3.82 -8.55 -6.62
C GLU A 138 4.98 -7.67 -7.05
N GLY A 139 5.96 -7.52 -6.18
CA GLY A 139 7.18 -6.77 -6.46
C GLY A 139 8.28 -7.04 -5.45
N GLU A 140 9.34 -6.27 -5.53
CA GLU A 140 10.50 -6.37 -4.65
C GLU A 140 10.90 -4.97 -4.17
N LEU A 141 11.11 -4.82 -2.88
CA LEU A 141 11.63 -3.61 -2.27
C LEU A 141 12.90 -3.97 -1.46
N GLU A 142 14.02 -3.36 -1.84
CA GLU A 142 15.32 -3.59 -1.18
C GLU A 142 15.72 -5.08 -1.06
N GLY A 143 15.39 -5.89 -2.08
CA GLY A 143 15.69 -7.32 -2.09
C GLY A 143 14.70 -8.19 -1.32
N SER A 144 13.60 -7.62 -0.84
CA SER A 144 12.53 -8.33 -0.14
C SER A 144 11.25 -8.33 -0.98
N PRO A 145 10.70 -9.51 -1.31
CA PRO A 145 9.42 -9.60 -2.00
C PRO A 145 8.29 -8.99 -1.17
N TYR A 146 7.36 -8.33 -1.86
CA TYR A 146 6.11 -7.85 -1.27
C TYR A 146 4.91 -8.29 -2.09
N LEU A 147 3.76 -8.33 -1.43
CA LEU A 147 2.46 -8.51 -2.05
C LEU A 147 1.53 -7.38 -1.61
N LEU A 148 1.09 -6.57 -2.57
CA LEU A 148 0.06 -5.57 -2.38
C LEU A 148 -1.25 -6.10 -2.97
N ARG A 149 -2.33 -6.08 -2.18
CA ARG A 149 -3.67 -6.41 -2.65
C ARG A 149 -4.49 -5.14 -2.84
N LEU A 150 -5.11 -5.04 -4.00
CA LEU A 150 -6.03 -3.96 -4.34
C LEU A 150 -7.41 -4.55 -4.58
N SER A 151 -8.47 -3.80 -4.25
CA SER A 151 -9.82 -4.15 -4.69
C SER A 151 -9.94 -4.10 -6.21
N ALA A 152 -11.00 -4.64 -6.78
CA ALA A 152 -11.29 -4.50 -8.21
C ALA A 152 -11.40 -3.03 -8.65
N GLY A 153 -11.73 -2.12 -7.72
CA GLY A 153 -11.75 -0.68 -7.93
C GLY A 153 -10.41 0.01 -7.80
N GLY A 154 -9.33 -0.69 -7.43
CA GLY A 154 -7.99 -0.13 -7.25
C GLY A 154 -7.71 0.47 -5.87
N GLU A 155 -8.54 0.16 -4.87
CA GLU A 155 -8.38 0.62 -3.49
C GLU A 155 -7.45 -0.31 -2.71
N LEU A 156 -6.72 0.22 -1.73
CA LEU A 156 -5.90 -0.60 -0.84
C LEU A 156 -6.76 -1.63 -0.10
N ALA A 157 -6.32 -2.89 -0.07
CA ALA A 157 -6.97 -3.97 0.64
C ALA A 157 -6.02 -4.73 1.57
N GLY A 158 -4.75 -4.89 1.18
CA GLY A 158 -3.75 -5.57 2.01
C GLY A 158 -2.34 -5.31 1.57
N PHE A 159 -1.39 -5.51 2.48
CA PHE A 159 0.04 -5.45 2.20
C PHE A 159 0.82 -6.39 3.12
N GLU A 160 1.73 -7.14 2.55
CA GLU A 160 2.64 -8.03 3.28
C GLU A 160 4.02 -8.08 2.62
N MET A 161 5.03 -8.43 3.40
CA MET A 161 6.39 -8.65 2.95
C MET A 161 6.93 -9.95 3.52
N ASP A 162 7.63 -10.74 2.72
CA ASP A 162 8.15 -12.06 3.11
C ASP A 162 9.11 -12.04 4.31
N ASN A 163 9.77 -10.90 4.53
CA ASN A 163 10.75 -10.74 5.63
C ASN A 163 10.14 -10.14 6.90
N MET A 164 8.81 -10.01 6.98
CA MET A 164 8.09 -9.44 8.11
C MET A 164 6.93 -10.32 8.52
N ASP A 165 6.88 -10.71 9.80
CA ASP A 165 5.75 -11.45 10.39
C ASP A 165 4.58 -10.50 10.71
N THR A 166 4.27 -9.62 9.77
CA THR A 166 3.26 -8.58 9.93
C THR A 166 2.49 -8.42 8.64
N VAL A 167 1.16 -8.44 8.73
CA VAL A 167 0.25 -8.22 7.61
C VAL A 167 -0.60 -6.99 7.89
N LEU A 168 -0.68 -6.09 6.91
CA LEU A 168 -1.60 -4.96 6.93
C LEU A 168 -2.86 -5.31 6.15
N THR A 169 -4.01 -5.01 6.71
CA THR A 169 -5.31 -5.07 6.04
C THR A 169 -5.98 -3.70 6.08
N PHE A 170 -6.69 -3.35 5.01
CA PHE A 170 -7.33 -2.05 4.86
C PHE A 170 -8.80 -2.22 4.55
N THR A 171 -9.62 -1.35 5.15
CA THR A 171 -11.08 -1.27 4.96
C THR A 171 -11.50 0.19 4.90
N ASP A 172 -12.75 0.44 4.52
CA ASP A 172 -13.35 1.78 4.53
C ASP A 172 -12.51 2.84 3.79
N PHE A 173 -12.05 2.49 2.58
CA PHE A 173 -11.30 3.41 1.73
C PHE A 173 -12.17 4.59 1.29
N GLN A 174 -11.69 5.82 1.53
CA GLN A 174 -12.39 7.06 1.19
C GLN A 174 -11.45 7.99 0.43
N GLU A 175 -11.83 8.34 -0.79
CA GLU A 175 -11.10 9.35 -1.59
C GLU A 175 -11.30 10.75 -1.00
N GLY A 176 -10.27 11.58 -1.06
CA GLY A 176 -10.33 12.98 -0.61
C GLY A 176 -10.35 13.15 0.92
N GLY A 177 -10.16 12.06 1.68
CA GLY A 177 -10.08 12.13 3.13
C GLY A 177 -8.93 13.01 3.60
N VAL A 178 -9.22 13.90 4.56
CA VAL A 178 -8.20 14.67 5.27
C VAL A 178 -8.09 14.05 6.66
N PRO A 179 -6.87 13.84 7.22
CA PRO A 179 -6.74 13.37 8.58
C PRO A 179 -7.51 14.32 9.50
N VAL A 180 -8.52 13.81 10.20
CA VAL A 180 -9.19 14.57 11.24
C VAL A 180 -8.27 14.56 12.46
N ALA A 181 -7.36 15.53 12.52
CA ALA A 181 -6.78 15.89 13.79
C ALA A 181 -7.94 16.46 14.62
N THR A 182 -8.46 15.68 15.57
CA THR A 182 -9.39 16.20 16.55
C THR A 182 -8.60 17.10 17.49
N PRO A 183 -8.68 18.45 17.41
CA PRO A 183 -8.17 19.28 18.45
C PRO A 183 -9.10 19.05 19.65
N THR A 184 -8.57 18.51 20.72
CA THR A 184 -9.23 18.65 22.02
C THR A 184 -9.16 20.11 22.37
N GLU A 185 -10.19 20.89 21.99
CA GLU A 185 -10.40 22.22 22.53
C GLU A 185 -10.61 22.08 24.03
N THR A 186 -9.55 22.35 24.76
CA THR A 186 -9.68 22.68 26.18
C THR A 186 -10.32 24.05 26.23
N GLU A 187 -11.65 24.08 26.41
CA GLU A 187 -12.39 25.29 26.74
C GLU A 187 -11.79 25.89 28.00
N CYS A 188 -11.01 26.96 27.83
CA CYS A 188 -10.66 27.81 28.91
C CYS A 188 -11.92 28.52 29.39
N VAL A 189 -12.56 27.97 30.41
CA VAL A 189 -13.60 28.68 31.17
C VAL A 189 -12.93 29.87 31.87
N SER A 190 -13.09 31.03 31.26
CA SER A 190 -12.77 32.32 31.87
C SER A 190 -13.81 32.60 32.96
N SER A 191 -13.49 32.29 34.20
CA SER A 191 -14.23 32.79 35.36
C SER A 191 -13.92 34.25 35.55
N SER A 192 -14.79 35.13 35.06
CA SER A 192 -14.81 36.54 35.48
C SER A 192 -15.47 36.62 36.85
N GLU A 193 -14.68 36.66 37.87
CA GLU A 193 -15.13 37.15 39.18
C GLU A 193 -15.22 38.69 39.14
N THR A 194 -16.47 39.17 39.30
CA THR A 194 -16.75 40.58 39.52
C THR A 194 -16.81 40.84 41.03
N LEU A 195 -16.01 41.76 41.49
CA LEU A 195 -16.15 42.47 42.79
C LEU A 195 -16.97 43.71 42.59
#